data_f9d929ac3ddbcd5fa0791a43b146ccdd
#
_entry.id   f9d929ac3ddbcd5fa0791a43b146ccdd
#
_cell.length_a   1.000
_cell.length_b   1.000
_cell.length_c   1.000
_cell.angle_alpha   90.00
_cell.angle_beta   90.00
_cell.angle_gamma   90.00
#
_symmetry.space_group_name_H-M   'P 1'
#
loop_
_entity.id
_entity.type
_entity.pdbx_description
1 polymer ?
#
loop_
_entity_poly.entity_id
_entity_poly.type
_entity_poly.pdbx_seq_one_letter_code
_entity_poly.pdbx_strand_id
1 'polypeptide(L)'
;MQPQIKDLYQKFKESSGISTDSRTMKKDNIFFCLSGDNFDGNDYAEDALNKGASLCVIDNPEFAKKSEKFLLVRDSLDTLQELAKYHRDKLNIPIVGITGSNGKTTTKNLLEVALSVKYNVYATEGNFNNHIGVPLSILKINNSHEIGIIEMGASSVGEIAELCQIAKPSCGLITNISKAHIKGFKSFEGVVRGKSELFDYLNKNNGQIIINNYDSTLVNFIKRFDNPILIEGGKSNIDVKISKSKDGLKLFEPNIFFMVRNLNSGLYEEKKSKLFGRYNFENILMAISVAKFFKIDEQESAEKICIWDMPPNNRSQVIKVAGSNIILDAYNANPQSMKNAIESVQNFSENEKVFIIGDMNELGDISKHEHSEVGKLTSKLESTECFFVGDKMEDAYKMNKNSRWFKTYNEMHDSLAKMRFQNVDVLVKGSRSLRLERIQTTLKKILT
;
A
#
# COMPACT_ATOMS: atom_id res chain seq x y z
N MET A 1 17.43 34.25 -0.01
CA MET A 1 18.67 33.44 -0.11
C MET A 1 18.29 32.02 0.24
N GLN A 2 18.49 31.06 -0.65
CA GLN A 2 18.31 29.65 -0.27
C GLN A 2 19.40 29.32 0.76
N PRO A 3 19.08 28.76 1.93
CA PRO A 3 20.09 28.24 2.82
C PRO A 3 20.91 27.22 2.07
N GLN A 4 22.22 27.19 2.29
CA GLN A 4 23.01 26.11 1.71
C GLN A 4 22.46 24.81 2.35
N ILE A 5 22.00 23.87 1.54
CA ILE A 5 21.40 22.62 2.02
C ILE A 5 22.33 21.86 2.98
N LYS A 6 23.64 22.08 2.84
CA LYS A 6 24.68 21.55 3.74
C LYS A 6 24.52 22.03 5.19
N ASP A 7 24.19 23.31 5.39
CA ASP A 7 24.04 23.87 6.74
C ASP A 7 22.75 23.34 7.38
N LEU A 8 21.66 23.26 6.61
CA LEU A 8 20.42 22.64 7.07
C LEU A 8 20.63 21.15 7.39
N TYR A 9 21.44 20.44 6.61
CA TYR A 9 21.78 19.04 6.86
C TYR A 9 22.58 18.85 8.16
N GLN A 10 23.47 19.76 8.53
CA GLN A 10 24.15 19.69 9.83
C GLN A 10 23.14 19.87 10.98
N LYS A 11 22.25 20.85 10.89
CA LYS A 11 21.17 21.02 11.87
C LYS A 11 20.25 19.79 11.95
N PHE A 12 19.95 19.15 10.81
CA PHE A 12 19.19 17.91 10.75
C PHE A 12 19.89 16.78 11.51
N LYS A 13 21.20 16.59 11.36
CA LYS A 13 21.95 15.57 12.10
C LYS A 13 21.97 15.76 13.61
N GLU A 14 21.88 17.00 14.06
CA GLU A 14 21.84 17.38 15.48
C GLU A 14 20.42 17.35 16.07
N SER A 15 19.41 17.26 15.21
CA SER A 15 18.00 17.23 15.60
C SER A 15 17.52 15.82 15.96
N SER A 16 16.33 15.73 16.57
CA SER A 16 15.65 14.45 16.80
C SER A 16 14.83 13.98 15.58
N GLY A 17 14.99 14.63 14.41
CA GLY A 17 14.33 14.30 13.14
C GLY A 17 13.45 15.42 12.59
N ILE A 18 12.64 15.10 11.60
CA ILE A 18 11.77 16.04 10.88
C ILE A 18 10.31 15.80 11.27
N SER A 19 9.54 16.89 11.41
CA SER A 19 8.08 16.86 11.48
C SER A 19 7.45 17.86 10.52
N THR A 20 6.30 17.52 9.97
CA THR A 20 5.41 18.40 9.18
C THR A 20 4.03 18.54 9.84
N ASP A 21 3.84 17.95 11.03
CA ASP A 21 2.59 17.98 11.80
C ASP A 21 2.89 18.42 13.25
N SER A 22 2.45 19.63 13.62
CA SER A 22 2.67 20.19 14.95
C SER A 22 2.00 19.41 16.09
N ARG A 23 1.01 18.55 15.78
CA ARG A 23 0.31 17.70 16.75
C ARG A 23 1.14 16.49 17.20
N THR A 24 2.01 15.99 16.31
CA THR A 24 2.85 14.80 16.56
C THR A 24 4.32 15.12 16.72
N MET A 25 4.66 16.40 16.73
CA MET A 25 6.03 16.89 16.82
C MET A 25 6.68 16.48 18.15
N LYS A 26 7.96 16.14 18.08
CA LYS A 26 8.79 15.81 19.25
C LYS A 26 9.77 16.97 19.52
N LYS A 27 10.24 17.04 20.79
CA LYS A 27 11.29 17.99 21.16
C LYS A 27 12.51 17.81 20.26
N ASP A 28 13.15 18.94 19.92
CA ASP A 28 14.32 19.03 19.05
C ASP A 28 14.10 18.59 17.59
N ASN A 29 12.83 18.39 17.14
CA ASN A 29 12.56 18.22 15.70
C ASN A 29 12.83 19.52 14.93
N ILE A 30 13.18 19.39 13.65
CA ILE A 30 13.02 20.46 12.68
C ILE A 30 11.60 20.38 12.13
N PHE A 31 10.86 21.48 12.22
CA PHE A 31 9.50 21.57 11.72
C PHE A 31 9.48 22.21 10.32
N PHE A 32 8.93 21.52 9.33
CA PHE A 32 8.72 22.07 7.98
C PHE A 32 7.29 22.58 7.85
N CYS A 33 7.14 23.85 7.60
CA CYS A 33 5.87 24.54 7.41
C CYS A 33 5.39 24.32 5.96
N LEU A 34 4.74 23.21 5.72
CA LEU A 34 4.19 22.90 4.40
C LEU A 34 2.80 23.53 4.26
N SER A 35 2.50 24.08 3.09
CA SER A 35 1.19 24.66 2.77
C SER A 35 0.43 23.74 1.80
N GLY A 36 -0.88 23.77 1.86
CA GLY A 36 -1.79 23.03 1.01
C GLY A 36 -3.03 23.84 0.67
N ASP A 37 -3.93 23.31 -0.14
CA ASP A 37 -5.11 24.03 -0.65
C ASP A 37 -6.00 24.67 0.44
N ASN A 38 -6.01 24.08 1.65
CA ASN A 38 -6.93 24.47 2.72
C ASN A 38 -6.22 24.89 4.02
N PHE A 39 -4.90 24.96 4.05
CA PHE A 39 -4.13 25.38 5.24
C PHE A 39 -2.76 25.93 4.86
N ASP A 40 -2.22 26.80 5.71
CA ASP A 40 -0.85 27.29 5.64
C ASP A 40 -0.06 26.76 6.85
N GLY A 41 0.99 25.97 6.59
CA GLY A 41 1.87 25.44 7.63
C GLY A 41 2.62 26.51 8.41
N ASN A 42 2.84 27.68 7.83
CA ASN A 42 3.50 28.80 8.48
C ASN A 42 2.72 29.30 9.72
N ASP A 43 1.41 29.20 9.74
CA ASP A 43 0.56 29.55 10.89
C ASP A 43 0.86 28.71 12.14
N TYR A 44 1.46 27.54 11.98
CA TYR A 44 1.81 26.61 13.07
C TYR A 44 3.27 26.72 13.51
N ALA A 45 4.07 27.58 12.92
CA ALA A 45 5.50 27.71 13.21
C ALA A 45 5.78 28.11 14.67
N GLU A 46 5.03 29.07 15.21
CA GLU A 46 5.15 29.48 16.62
C GLU A 46 4.72 28.37 17.60
N ASP A 47 3.61 27.67 17.28
CA ASP A 47 3.16 26.50 18.06
C ASP A 47 4.22 25.40 18.07
N ALA A 48 4.85 25.14 16.94
CA ALA A 48 5.94 24.18 16.83
C ALA A 48 7.13 24.55 17.70
N LEU A 49 7.56 25.83 17.72
CA LEU A 49 8.63 26.30 18.63
C LEU A 49 8.24 26.13 20.09
N ASN A 50 7.01 26.47 20.46
CA ASN A 50 6.50 26.32 21.83
C ASN A 50 6.49 24.86 22.29
N LYS A 51 6.31 23.93 21.35
CA LYS A 51 6.39 22.48 21.57
C LYS A 51 7.81 21.93 21.54
N GLY A 52 8.81 22.78 21.34
CA GLY A 52 10.23 22.44 21.43
C GLY A 52 10.90 22.11 20.10
N ALA A 53 10.39 22.62 18.96
CA ALA A 53 11.13 22.54 17.71
C ALA A 53 12.49 23.24 17.84
N SER A 54 13.55 22.63 17.32
CA SER A 54 14.89 23.23 17.28
C SER A 54 14.99 24.30 16.19
N LEU A 55 14.24 24.14 15.10
CA LEU A 55 14.19 25.02 13.94
C LEU A 55 12.83 24.86 13.23
N CYS A 56 12.28 25.95 12.67
CA CYS A 56 11.16 25.89 11.74
C CYS A 56 11.61 26.39 10.36
N VAL A 57 11.40 25.57 9.34
CA VAL A 57 11.61 25.96 7.93
C VAL A 57 10.30 26.56 7.42
N ILE A 58 10.34 27.82 7.03
CA ILE A 58 9.19 28.63 6.63
C ILE A 58 9.41 29.20 5.22
N ASP A 59 8.35 29.42 4.47
CA ASP A 59 8.40 30.07 3.15
C ASP A 59 7.56 31.35 3.05
N ASN A 60 6.94 31.78 4.15
CA ASN A 60 6.28 33.08 4.26
C ASN A 60 7.19 34.10 4.96
N PRO A 61 7.62 35.19 4.23
CA PRO A 61 8.54 36.21 4.77
C PRO A 61 7.99 36.99 5.97
N GLU A 62 6.67 37.05 6.15
CA GLU A 62 6.05 37.76 7.28
C GLU A 62 6.39 37.13 8.63
N PHE A 63 6.65 35.85 8.65
CA PHE A 63 7.05 35.11 9.85
C PHE A 63 8.54 35.23 10.15
N ALA A 64 9.39 35.52 9.16
CA ALA A 64 10.85 35.44 9.30
C ALA A 64 11.44 36.33 10.43
N LYS A 65 10.78 37.45 10.75
CA LYS A 65 11.23 38.38 11.78
C LYS A 65 10.79 38.01 13.20
N LYS A 66 9.92 37.01 13.34
CA LYS A 66 9.31 36.61 14.62
C LYS A 66 10.24 35.79 15.50
N SER A 67 11.23 35.09 14.91
CA SER A 67 12.17 34.24 15.64
C SER A 67 13.45 33.99 14.85
N GLU A 68 14.62 33.98 15.53
CA GLU A 68 15.89 33.54 14.94
C GLU A 68 15.90 32.03 14.60
N LYS A 69 14.97 31.26 15.16
CA LYS A 69 14.75 29.83 14.85
C LYS A 69 13.87 29.61 13.63
N PHE A 70 13.49 30.67 12.93
CA PHE A 70 12.78 30.59 11.65
C PHE A 70 13.76 30.71 10.50
N LEU A 71 13.86 29.64 9.72
CA LEU A 71 14.68 29.59 8.52
C LEU A 71 13.79 29.87 7.31
N LEU A 72 13.86 31.07 6.77
CA LEU A 72 13.15 31.46 5.57
C LEU A 72 13.79 30.81 4.34
N VAL A 73 12.98 30.09 3.58
CA VAL A 73 13.33 29.49 2.31
C VAL A 73 12.39 29.98 1.21
N ARG A 74 12.68 29.64 -0.04
CA ARG A 74 11.80 29.98 -1.17
C ARG A 74 10.51 29.11 -1.17
N ASP A 75 10.65 27.83 -0.88
CA ASP A 75 9.60 26.82 -0.83
C ASP A 75 10.01 25.75 0.17
N SER A 76 9.14 25.50 1.15
CA SER A 76 9.39 24.55 2.23
C SER A 76 9.37 23.11 1.75
N LEU A 77 8.53 22.76 0.77
CA LEU A 77 8.45 21.43 0.20
C LEU A 77 9.67 21.11 -0.66
N ASP A 78 10.06 22.02 -1.56
CA ASP A 78 11.27 21.88 -2.36
C ASP A 78 12.50 21.71 -1.45
N THR A 79 12.56 22.47 -0.35
CA THR A 79 13.67 22.40 0.62
C THR A 79 13.69 21.05 1.35
N LEU A 80 12.53 20.50 1.71
CA LEU A 80 12.41 19.16 2.31
C LEU A 80 12.92 18.07 1.34
N GLN A 81 12.52 18.17 0.08
CA GLN A 81 12.93 17.23 -0.96
C GLN A 81 14.45 17.31 -1.25
N GLU A 82 14.99 18.50 -1.33
CA GLU A 82 16.43 18.69 -1.52
C GLU A 82 17.25 18.19 -0.32
N LEU A 83 16.75 18.39 0.91
CA LEU A 83 17.37 17.83 2.11
C LEU A 83 17.38 16.29 2.07
N ALA A 84 16.25 15.69 1.65
CA ALA A 84 16.14 14.25 1.51
C ALA A 84 17.08 13.70 0.41
N LYS A 85 17.17 14.35 -0.75
CA LYS A 85 18.12 13.99 -1.82
C LYS A 85 19.56 14.07 -1.32
N TYR A 86 19.91 15.15 -0.60
CA TYR A 86 21.25 15.33 -0.05
C TYR A 86 21.57 14.25 1.01
N HIS A 87 20.62 13.92 1.88
CA HIS A 87 20.75 12.83 2.84
C HIS A 87 20.91 11.49 2.13
N ARG A 88 20.06 11.20 1.12
CA ARG A 88 20.14 9.97 0.32
C ARG A 88 21.52 9.76 -0.31
N ASP A 89 22.18 10.84 -0.76
CA ASP A 89 23.53 10.79 -1.35
C ASP A 89 24.62 10.45 -0.32
N LYS A 90 24.32 10.53 0.97
CA LYS A 90 25.23 10.12 2.06
C LYS A 90 24.99 8.69 2.54
N LEU A 91 23.88 8.08 2.13
CA LEU A 91 23.55 6.72 2.50
C LEU A 91 24.17 5.72 1.51
N ASN A 92 25.01 4.83 2.01
CA ASN A 92 25.66 3.77 1.21
C ASN A 92 24.89 2.44 1.27
N ILE A 93 23.55 2.51 1.32
CA ILE A 93 22.70 1.32 1.38
C ILE A 93 21.84 1.19 0.13
N PRO A 94 21.49 -0.04 -0.28
CA PRO A 94 20.54 -0.26 -1.36
C PRO A 94 19.14 0.20 -0.93
N ILE A 95 18.41 0.77 -1.89
CA ILE A 95 16.99 1.11 -1.74
C ILE A 95 16.17 0.26 -2.71
N VAL A 96 15.18 -0.44 -2.17
CA VAL A 96 14.17 -1.17 -2.94
C VAL A 96 12.97 -0.25 -3.19
N GLY A 97 12.74 0.14 -4.44
CA GLY A 97 11.58 0.92 -4.84
C GLY A 97 10.37 0.02 -5.12
N ILE A 98 9.20 0.35 -4.56
CA ILE A 98 7.97 -0.40 -4.79
C ILE A 98 6.86 0.53 -5.27
N THR A 99 6.27 0.23 -6.43
CA THR A 99 5.03 0.87 -6.88
C THR A 99 4.04 -0.18 -7.39
N GLY A 100 2.89 0.25 -7.89
CA GLY A 100 1.85 -0.59 -8.46
C GLY A 100 0.45 -0.08 -8.14
N SER A 101 -0.56 -0.70 -8.73
CA SER A 101 -1.96 -0.34 -8.50
C SER A 101 -2.46 -0.88 -7.16
N ASN A 102 -2.23 -2.15 -6.88
CA ASN A 102 -2.66 -2.86 -5.66
C ASN A 102 -1.48 -3.57 -5.00
N GLY A 103 -1.59 -3.90 -3.71
CA GLY A 103 -0.63 -4.75 -3.01
C GLY A 103 0.66 -4.08 -2.55
N LYS A 104 0.94 -2.81 -2.89
CA LYS A 104 2.17 -2.10 -2.51
C LYS A 104 2.53 -2.23 -1.03
N THR A 105 1.63 -1.80 -0.14
CA THR A 105 1.87 -1.82 1.31
C THR A 105 2.01 -3.24 1.85
N THR A 106 1.22 -4.19 1.33
CA THR A 106 1.34 -5.60 1.72
C THR A 106 2.69 -6.16 1.30
N THR A 107 3.10 -5.95 0.03
CA THR A 107 4.40 -6.38 -0.48
C THR A 107 5.55 -5.72 0.29
N LYS A 108 5.45 -4.42 0.58
CA LYS A 108 6.43 -3.70 1.40
C LYS A 108 6.60 -4.33 2.78
N ASN A 109 5.50 -4.61 3.48
CA ASN A 109 5.55 -5.24 4.81
C ASN A 109 6.12 -6.66 4.74
N LEU A 110 5.74 -7.45 3.73
CA LEU A 110 6.29 -8.79 3.53
C LEU A 110 7.79 -8.77 3.20
N LEU A 111 8.23 -7.78 2.41
CA LEU A 111 9.64 -7.55 2.13
C LEU A 111 10.42 -7.18 3.38
N GLU A 112 9.89 -6.29 4.21
CA GLU A 112 10.48 -5.93 5.49
C GLU A 112 10.69 -7.18 6.36
N VAL A 113 9.66 -8.02 6.49
CA VAL A 113 9.73 -9.29 7.23
C VAL A 113 10.77 -10.25 6.64
N ALA A 114 10.74 -10.44 5.32
CA ALA A 114 11.64 -11.37 4.64
C ALA A 114 13.12 -10.93 4.70
N LEU A 115 13.38 -9.63 4.52
CA LEU A 115 14.74 -9.08 4.56
C LEU A 115 15.28 -8.99 6.00
N SER A 116 14.40 -8.82 7.00
CA SER A 116 14.77 -8.77 8.42
C SER A 116 15.28 -10.11 8.97
N VAL A 117 15.27 -11.18 8.18
CA VAL A 117 15.99 -12.43 8.51
C VAL A 117 17.49 -12.17 8.68
N LYS A 118 18.04 -11.25 7.88
CA LYS A 118 19.49 -11.03 7.80
C LYS A 118 19.93 -9.58 7.99
N TYR A 119 19.08 -8.61 7.63
CA TYR A 119 19.43 -7.20 7.56
C TYR A 119 18.62 -6.36 8.52
N ASN A 120 19.20 -5.23 8.97
CA ASN A 120 18.45 -4.17 9.63
C ASN A 120 17.76 -3.31 8.55
N VAL A 121 16.44 -3.44 8.44
CA VAL A 121 15.65 -2.89 7.34
C VAL A 121 14.87 -1.66 7.80
N TYR A 122 14.92 -0.59 7.02
CA TYR A 122 13.94 0.48 7.07
C TYR A 122 12.86 0.26 6.02
N ALA A 123 11.59 0.43 6.36
CA ALA A 123 10.49 0.41 5.41
C ALA A 123 9.58 1.64 5.58
N THR A 124 9.06 2.17 4.48
CA THR A 124 8.09 3.28 4.50
C THR A 124 6.99 3.04 5.53
N GLU A 125 6.82 3.96 6.46
CA GLU A 125 5.77 3.89 7.47
C GLU A 125 4.41 4.35 6.93
N GLY A 126 3.34 3.69 7.35
CA GLY A 126 1.98 4.09 7.00
C GLY A 126 1.76 4.22 5.49
N ASN A 127 1.38 5.42 5.06
CA ASN A 127 1.14 5.80 3.66
C ASN A 127 2.06 6.93 3.17
N PHE A 128 3.26 7.06 3.74
CA PHE A 128 4.26 8.07 3.36
C PHE A 128 4.90 7.76 1.99
N ASN A 129 4.08 7.68 0.96
CA ASN A 129 4.44 7.19 -0.37
C ASN A 129 4.30 8.24 -1.50
N ASN A 130 4.06 9.51 -1.15
CA ASN A 130 3.92 10.63 -2.09
C ASN A 130 5.11 11.62 -2.00
N HIS A 131 5.01 12.76 -2.69
CA HIS A 131 6.03 13.83 -2.76
C HIS A 131 6.41 14.47 -1.42
N ILE A 132 5.65 14.24 -0.34
CA ILE A 132 5.98 14.63 1.04
C ILE A 132 6.48 13.41 1.82
N GLY A 133 5.79 12.29 1.69
CA GLY A 133 6.05 11.09 2.47
C GLY A 133 7.36 10.39 2.12
N VAL A 134 7.73 10.34 0.84
CA VAL A 134 9.01 9.74 0.41
C VAL A 134 10.22 10.52 0.94
N PRO A 135 10.30 11.85 0.84
CA PRO A 135 11.33 12.63 1.53
C PRO A 135 11.44 12.33 3.03
N LEU A 136 10.30 12.32 3.73
CA LEU A 136 10.27 12.01 5.17
C LEU A 136 10.75 10.57 5.46
N SER A 137 10.41 9.61 4.61
CA SER A 137 10.87 8.23 4.72
C SER A 137 12.39 8.13 4.53
N ILE A 138 12.95 8.81 3.54
CA ILE A 138 14.41 8.84 3.29
C ILE A 138 15.15 9.46 4.49
N LEU A 139 14.64 10.56 5.05
CA LEU A 139 15.25 11.24 6.19
C LEU A 139 15.19 10.45 7.51
N LYS A 140 14.37 9.41 7.60
CA LYS A 140 14.36 8.47 8.74
C LYS A 140 15.42 7.37 8.63
N ILE A 141 15.97 7.13 7.46
CA ILE A 141 17.03 6.15 7.28
C ILE A 141 18.31 6.68 7.92
N ASN A 142 18.98 5.87 8.70
CA ASN A 142 20.22 6.21 9.37
C ASN A 142 21.29 5.11 9.18
N ASN A 143 22.47 5.30 9.73
CA ASN A 143 23.63 4.41 9.56
C ASN A 143 23.45 3.00 10.17
N SER A 144 22.41 2.75 10.97
CA SER A 144 22.12 1.41 11.46
C SER A 144 21.37 0.55 10.44
N HIS A 145 20.68 1.18 9.48
CA HIS A 145 19.96 0.45 8.46
C HIS A 145 20.91 -0.04 7.35
N GLU A 146 20.66 -1.25 6.87
CA GLU A 146 21.43 -1.89 5.81
C GLU A 146 20.67 -1.95 4.49
N ILE A 147 19.34 -1.89 4.53
CA ILE A 147 18.45 -1.84 3.36
C ILE A 147 17.30 -0.87 3.64
N GLY A 148 16.92 -0.07 2.65
CA GLY A 148 15.70 0.73 2.69
C GLY A 148 14.65 0.21 1.72
N ILE A 149 13.37 0.17 2.13
CA ILE A 149 12.22 -0.17 1.29
C ILE A 149 11.33 1.06 1.18
N ILE A 150 11.23 1.63 -0.02
CA ILE A 150 10.47 2.86 -0.26
C ILE A 150 9.25 2.56 -1.13
N GLU A 151 8.08 2.70 -0.52
CA GLU A 151 6.80 2.63 -1.25
C GLU A 151 6.57 3.95 -2.00
N MET A 152 6.22 3.87 -3.29
CA MET A 152 5.97 4.99 -4.16
C MET A 152 4.55 4.93 -4.71
N GLY A 153 3.71 5.86 -4.29
CA GLY A 153 2.35 6.06 -4.77
C GLY A 153 2.30 7.13 -5.85
N ALA A 154 1.40 6.99 -6.80
CA ALA A 154 1.15 8.02 -7.81
C ALA A 154 -0.31 7.98 -8.28
N SER A 155 -0.83 9.15 -8.60
CA SER A 155 -2.13 9.39 -9.19
C SER A 155 -2.04 9.97 -10.60
N SER A 156 -0.86 10.43 -11.04
CA SER A 156 -0.61 10.97 -12.38
C SER A 156 0.76 10.54 -12.93
N VAL A 157 0.94 10.73 -14.24
CA VAL A 157 2.23 10.50 -14.93
C VAL A 157 3.24 11.55 -14.47
N GLY A 158 4.50 11.15 -14.25
CA GLY A 158 5.60 11.99 -13.78
C GLY A 158 5.90 11.82 -12.28
N GLU A 159 4.88 11.50 -11.47
CA GLU A 159 5.05 11.44 -10.01
C GLU A 159 6.03 10.35 -9.56
N ILE A 160 6.00 9.15 -10.17
CA ILE A 160 6.97 8.09 -9.82
C ILE A 160 8.39 8.50 -10.22
N ALA A 161 8.56 9.16 -11.36
CA ALA A 161 9.87 9.65 -11.79
C ALA A 161 10.45 10.64 -10.77
N GLU A 162 9.65 11.58 -10.27
CA GLU A 162 10.05 12.54 -9.23
C GLU A 162 10.44 11.82 -7.93
N LEU A 163 9.64 10.86 -7.47
CA LEU A 163 9.93 10.08 -6.28
C LEU A 163 11.22 9.25 -6.42
N CYS A 164 11.48 8.73 -7.62
CA CYS A 164 12.73 8.03 -7.91
C CYS A 164 13.95 8.96 -7.84
N GLN A 165 13.84 10.24 -8.24
CA GLN A 165 14.94 11.20 -8.09
C GLN A 165 15.29 11.47 -6.62
N ILE A 166 14.31 11.36 -5.72
CA ILE A 166 14.51 11.54 -4.28
C ILE A 166 15.08 10.26 -3.64
N ALA A 167 14.41 9.12 -3.86
CA ALA A 167 14.75 7.86 -3.22
C ALA A 167 15.98 7.18 -3.82
N LYS A 168 16.29 7.43 -5.09
CA LYS A 168 17.40 6.81 -5.87
C LYS A 168 17.45 5.30 -5.63
N PRO A 169 16.37 4.54 -6.02
CA PRO A 169 16.34 3.11 -5.83
C PRO A 169 17.42 2.41 -6.65
N SER A 170 18.07 1.39 -6.05
CA SER A 170 19.04 0.53 -6.72
C SER A 170 18.42 -0.76 -7.29
N CYS A 171 17.24 -1.12 -6.80
CA CYS A 171 16.40 -2.16 -7.37
C CYS A 171 14.93 -1.80 -7.14
N GLY A 172 14.02 -2.45 -7.86
CA GLY A 172 12.60 -2.16 -7.67
C GLY A 172 11.67 -3.07 -8.45
N LEU A 173 10.43 -3.04 -8.02
CA LEU A 173 9.36 -3.83 -8.60
C LEU A 173 8.05 -3.04 -8.72
N ILE A 174 7.23 -3.47 -9.66
CA ILE A 174 5.84 -3.04 -9.80
C ILE A 174 4.97 -4.24 -9.42
N THR A 175 4.12 -4.08 -8.39
CA THR A 175 3.31 -5.20 -7.90
C THR A 175 2.34 -5.72 -8.96
N ASN A 176 1.57 -4.82 -9.55
CA ASN A 176 0.67 -5.05 -10.68
C ASN A 176 0.24 -3.73 -11.30
N ILE A 177 -0.35 -3.81 -12.50
CA ILE A 177 -0.95 -2.67 -13.19
C ILE A 177 -2.43 -2.97 -13.43
N SER A 178 -3.32 -2.14 -12.88
CA SER A 178 -4.77 -2.26 -13.04
C SER A 178 -5.44 -0.89 -13.13
N LYS A 179 -6.74 -0.86 -13.44
CA LYS A 179 -7.55 0.37 -13.53
C LYS A 179 -7.70 1.05 -12.17
N ALA A 180 -6.66 1.76 -11.73
CA ALA A 180 -6.63 2.55 -10.50
C ALA A 180 -6.24 3.99 -10.83
N HIS A 181 -6.84 4.97 -10.14
CA HIS A 181 -6.57 6.41 -10.33
C HIS A 181 -6.74 6.89 -11.79
N ILE A 182 -7.68 6.29 -12.55
CA ILE A 182 -7.89 6.59 -13.97
C ILE A 182 -8.16 8.09 -14.21
N LYS A 183 -8.87 8.75 -13.28
CA LYS A 183 -9.13 10.19 -13.36
C LYS A 183 -7.83 11.00 -13.48
N GLY A 184 -6.80 10.69 -12.69
CA GLY A 184 -5.53 11.40 -12.70
C GLY A 184 -4.59 10.96 -13.83
N PHE A 185 -4.51 9.66 -14.10
CA PHE A 185 -3.73 9.10 -15.20
C PHE A 185 -4.40 9.28 -16.58
N LYS A 186 -5.68 9.67 -16.62
CA LYS A 186 -6.54 9.89 -17.81
C LYS A 186 -6.89 8.63 -18.59
N SER A 187 -6.09 7.58 -18.58
CA SER A 187 -6.38 6.30 -19.25
C SER A 187 -5.62 5.14 -18.58
N PHE A 188 -5.92 3.91 -18.98
CA PHE A 188 -5.17 2.73 -18.56
C PHE A 188 -3.70 2.79 -19.04
N GLU A 189 -3.47 3.25 -20.27
CA GLU A 189 -2.12 3.48 -20.83
C GLU A 189 -1.36 4.53 -20.01
N GLY A 190 -2.06 5.54 -19.48
CA GLY A 190 -1.50 6.50 -18.54
C GLY A 190 -1.05 5.85 -17.24
N VAL A 191 -1.84 4.89 -16.70
CA VAL A 191 -1.42 4.09 -15.52
C VAL A 191 -0.19 3.27 -15.84
N VAL A 192 -0.16 2.58 -16.98
CA VAL A 192 0.99 1.80 -17.45
C VAL A 192 2.23 2.69 -17.51
N ARG A 193 2.14 3.83 -18.21
CA ARG A 193 3.25 4.78 -18.37
C ARG A 193 3.76 5.31 -17.04
N GLY A 194 2.85 5.81 -16.17
CA GLY A 194 3.25 6.39 -14.89
C GLY A 194 3.86 5.36 -13.92
N LYS A 195 3.37 4.11 -13.90
CA LYS A 195 3.98 3.09 -13.05
C LYS A 195 5.32 2.60 -13.61
N SER A 196 5.48 2.51 -14.93
CA SER A 196 6.73 2.09 -15.57
C SER A 196 7.89 3.08 -15.41
N GLU A 197 7.64 4.31 -14.98
CA GLU A 197 8.69 5.30 -14.65
C GLU A 197 9.72 4.77 -13.65
N LEU A 198 9.34 3.88 -12.73
CA LEU A 198 10.27 3.19 -11.85
C LEU A 198 11.26 2.33 -12.64
N PHE A 199 10.77 1.55 -13.60
CA PHE A 199 11.62 0.70 -14.44
C PHE A 199 12.50 1.54 -15.37
N ASP A 200 11.98 2.62 -15.93
CA ASP A 200 12.74 3.54 -16.78
C ASP A 200 13.87 4.21 -15.97
N TYR A 201 13.61 4.61 -14.72
CA TYR A 201 14.64 5.12 -13.81
C TYR A 201 15.72 4.08 -13.52
N LEU A 202 15.33 2.86 -13.15
CA LEU A 202 16.27 1.79 -12.82
C LEU A 202 17.14 1.43 -14.04
N ASN A 203 16.54 1.29 -15.21
CA ASN A 203 17.27 1.00 -16.45
C ASN A 203 18.32 2.08 -16.76
N LYS A 204 17.93 3.36 -16.62
CA LYS A 204 18.85 4.49 -16.86
C LYS A 204 20.02 4.52 -15.87
N ASN A 205 19.83 4.03 -14.65
CA ASN A 205 20.81 4.11 -13.56
C ASN A 205 21.44 2.75 -13.23
N ASN A 206 21.39 1.76 -14.14
CA ASN A 206 21.91 0.40 -13.98
C ASN A 206 21.38 -0.31 -12.72
N GLY A 207 20.14 0.00 -12.31
CA GLY A 207 19.46 -0.65 -11.20
C GLY A 207 18.83 -1.98 -11.61
N GLN A 208 18.61 -2.86 -10.64
CA GLN A 208 17.98 -4.16 -10.88
C GLN A 208 16.46 -4.03 -11.00
N ILE A 209 15.92 -4.47 -12.12
CA ILE A 209 14.47 -4.55 -12.37
C ILE A 209 13.96 -5.93 -11.98
N ILE A 210 12.87 -5.99 -11.20
CA ILE A 210 12.21 -7.22 -10.77
C ILE A 210 10.76 -7.19 -11.30
N ILE A 211 10.40 -8.15 -12.16
CA ILE A 211 9.13 -8.18 -12.89
C ILE A 211 8.23 -9.29 -12.37
N ASN A 212 7.02 -8.92 -11.94
CA ASN A 212 5.96 -9.88 -11.65
C ASN A 212 5.43 -10.50 -12.96
N ASN A 213 5.81 -11.74 -13.24
CA ASN A 213 5.44 -12.45 -14.47
C ASN A 213 3.99 -13.00 -14.45
N TYR A 214 3.27 -12.82 -13.35
CA TYR A 214 1.83 -13.12 -13.26
C TYR A 214 0.94 -11.97 -13.79
N ASP A 215 1.48 -10.76 -13.87
CA ASP A 215 0.76 -9.62 -14.44
C ASP A 215 1.01 -9.54 -15.95
N SER A 216 -0.04 -9.78 -16.74
CA SER A 216 0.04 -9.79 -18.21
C SER A 216 0.50 -8.47 -18.82
N THR A 217 0.27 -7.35 -18.13
CA THR A 217 0.76 -6.03 -18.58
C THR A 217 2.27 -5.92 -18.35
N LEU A 218 2.76 -6.40 -17.19
CA LEU A 218 4.18 -6.33 -16.85
C LEU A 218 5.04 -7.27 -17.71
N VAL A 219 4.50 -8.40 -18.13
CA VAL A 219 5.18 -9.34 -19.05
C VAL A 219 5.64 -8.64 -20.35
N ASN A 220 4.88 -7.66 -20.83
CA ASN A 220 5.24 -6.91 -22.04
C ASN A 220 6.52 -6.07 -21.85
N PHE A 221 6.95 -5.82 -20.62
CA PHE A 221 8.19 -5.09 -20.34
C PHE A 221 9.45 -5.96 -20.34
N ILE A 222 9.32 -7.28 -20.26
CA ILE A 222 10.48 -8.20 -20.16
C ILE A 222 11.49 -7.97 -21.30
N LYS A 223 10.98 -7.77 -22.52
CA LYS A 223 11.82 -7.56 -23.72
C LYS A 223 12.43 -6.15 -23.82
N ARG A 224 12.03 -5.23 -22.92
CA ARG A 224 12.52 -3.83 -22.95
C ARG A 224 13.80 -3.64 -22.14
N PHE A 225 14.14 -4.59 -21.26
CA PHE A 225 15.21 -4.43 -20.29
C PHE A 225 16.19 -5.61 -20.36
N ASP A 226 17.45 -5.31 -20.11
CA ASP A 226 18.50 -6.31 -20.05
C ASP A 226 18.46 -7.01 -18.67
N ASN A 227 18.43 -8.35 -18.69
CA ASN A 227 18.51 -9.20 -17.50
C ASN A 227 17.56 -8.85 -16.32
N PRO A 228 16.23 -8.66 -16.56
CA PRO A 228 15.31 -8.50 -15.46
C PRO A 228 15.19 -9.81 -14.66
N ILE A 229 15.02 -9.69 -13.33
CA ILE A 229 14.65 -10.84 -12.49
C ILE A 229 13.14 -11.08 -12.67
N LEU A 230 12.78 -12.29 -13.12
CA LEU A 230 11.38 -12.66 -13.29
C LEU A 230 10.87 -13.37 -12.04
N ILE A 231 9.71 -12.93 -11.55
CA ILE A 231 8.99 -13.61 -10.48
C ILE A 231 8.07 -14.65 -11.11
N GLU A 232 8.51 -15.89 -11.13
CA GLU A 232 7.76 -17.04 -11.63
C GLU A 232 7.76 -18.16 -10.59
N GLY A 233 6.60 -18.58 -10.14
CA GLY A 233 6.48 -19.77 -9.28
C GLY A 233 6.76 -21.03 -10.09
N GLY A 234 7.83 -21.75 -9.73
CA GLY A 234 8.09 -23.13 -10.17
C GLY A 234 8.78 -23.33 -11.48
N LYS A 235 9.30 -22.32 -12.16
CA LYS A 235 10.00 -22.47 -13.45
C LYS A 235 11.30 -21.70 -13.61
N SER A 236 11.63 -20.74 -12.79
CA SER A 236 12.85 -19.96 -12.93
C SER A 236 13.58 -19.79 -11.59
N ASN A 237 14.01 -18.62 -11.27
CA ASN A 237 14.90 -18.37 -10.13
C ASN A 237 14.29 -18.61 -8.74
N ILE A 238 12.99 -19.03 -8.64
CA ILE A 238 12.30 -19.22 -7.36
C ILE A 238 11.57 -20.56 -7.34
N ASP A 239 11.93 -21.38 -6.37
CA ASP A 239 11.29 -22.69 -6.13
C ASP A 239 10.11 -22.59 -5.15
N VAL A 240 9.21 -21.64 -5.38
CA VAL A 240 7.96 -21.44 -4.62
C VAL A 240 6.76 -21.64 -5.52
N LYS A 241 5.81 -22.47 -5.10
CA LYS A 241 4.58 -22.79 -5.87
C LYS A 241 3.37 -22.65 -4.97
N ILE A 242 2.24 -22.24 -5.55
CA ILE A 242 0.96 -22.36 -4.83
C ILE A 242 0.66 -23.82 -4.54
N SER A 243 0.25 -24.14 -3.33
CA SER A 243 -0.14 -25.51 -2.98
C SER A 243 -1.43 -25.87 -3.71
N LYS A 244 -1.41 -26.99 -4.47
CA LYS A 244 -2.63 -27.59 -5.00
C LYS A 244 -3.05 -28.65 -4.02
N SER A 245 -4.28 -28.61 -3.51
CA SER A 245 -4.80 -29.71 -2.70
C SER A 245 -4.80 -31.02 -3.50
N LYS A 246 -4.61 -32.16 -2.81
CA LYS A 246 -4.67 -33.49 -3.44
C LYS A 246 -6.04 -33.78 -4.08
N ASP A 247 -7.10 -33.09 -3.62
CA ASP A 247 -8.47 -33.28 -4.04
C ASP A 247 -9.01 -32.13 -4.93
N GLY A 248 -8.13 -31.36 -5.55
CA GLY A 248 -8.50 -30.34 -6.53
C GLY A 248 -9.03 -29.03 -5.96
N LEU A 249 -9.55 -29.00 -4.74
CA LEU A 249 -10.23 -27.84 -4.16
C LEU A 249 -10.25 -27.91 -2.63
N LYS A 250 -9.26 -27.35 -1.96
CA LYS A 250 -9.50 -26.78 -0.63
C LYS A 250 -10.12 -25.39 -0.84
N LEU A 251 -11.39 -25.38 -1.23
CA LEU A 251 -12.15 -24.17 -1.58
C LEU A 251 -12.38 -23.22 -0.41
N PHE A 252 -12.17 -23.68 0.84
CA PHE A 252 -12.65 -23.02 2.04
C PHE A 252 -11.55 -22.69 3.06
N GLU A 253 -10.28 -22.56 2.64
CA GLU A 253 -9.27 -22.11 3.58
C GLU A 253 -8.92 -20.64 3.38
N PRO A 254 -9.07 -19.80 4.43
CA PRO A 254 -8.82 -18.37 4.35
C PRO A 254 -7.35 -18.02 4.11
N ASN A 255 -6.47 -18.95 4.42
CA ASN A 255 -5.03 -18.80 4.40
C ASN A 255 -4.43 -19.27 3.06
N ILE A 256 -3.28 -18.71 2.73
CA ILE A 256 -2.55 -19.12 1.52
C ILE A 256 -1.61 -20.25 1.89
N PHE A 257 -1.74 -21.37 1.19
CA PHE A 257 -0.81 -22.49 1.24
C PHE A 257 0.11 -22.44 0.02
N PHE A 258 1.39 -22.58 0.25
CA PHE A 258 2.39 -22.57 -0.81
C PHE A 258 3.54 -23.54 -0.48
N MET A 259 4.21 -24.01 -1.53
CA MET A 259 5.30 -24.96 -1.44
C MET A 259 6.61 -24.24 -1.66
N VAL A 260 7.57 -24.44 -0.78
CA VAL A 260 8.94 -23.91 -0.91
C VAL A 260 9.90 -25.08 -1.01
N ARG A 261 10.85 -25.03 -1.94
CA ARG A 261 11.88 -26.08 -2.06
C ARG A 261 12.92 -25.91 -0.98
N ASN A 262 13.13 -26.96 -0.21
CA ASN A 262 14.25 -27.07 0.72
C ASN A 262 15.53 -27.40 -0.06
N LEU A 263 16.52 -26.52 -0.02
CA LEU A 263 17.77 -26.67 -0.78
C LEU A 263 18.61 -27.87 -0.31
N ASN A 264 18.52 -28.24 0.99
CA ASN A 264 19.30 -29.34 1.56
C ASN A 264 18.70 -30.71 1.18
N SER A 265 17.38 -30.85 1.27
CA SER A 265 16.70 -32.12 0.95
C SER A 265 16.25 -32.23 -0.51
N GLY A 266 16.18 -31.12 -1.23
CA GLY A 266 15.63 -31.04 -2.58
C GLY A 266 14.11 -31.20 -2.65
N LEU A 267 13.44 -31.43 -1.51
CA LEU A 267 11.98 -31.66 -1.43
C LEU A 267 11.23 -30.34 -1.25
N TYR A 268 9.97 -30.33 -1.67
CA TYR A 268 9.07 -29.20 -1.41
C TYR A 268 8.36 -29.37 -0.06
N GLU A 269 8.41 -28.33 0.75
CA GLU A 269 7.71 -28.23 2.03
C GLU A 269 6.52 -27.28 1.92
N GLU A 270 5.36 -27.71 2.43
CA GLU A 270 4.18 -26.87 2.49
C GLU A 270 4.29 -25.85 3.62
N LYS A 271 4.04 -24.61 3.30
CA LYS A 271 4.01 -23.47 4.23
C LYS A 271 2.60 -22.86 4.21
N LYS A 272 2.15 -22.40 5.38
CA LYS A 272 0.83 -21.76 5.57
C LYS A 272 1.02 -20.31 6.00
N SER A 273 0.60 -19.36 5.17
CA SER A 273 0.57 -17.94 5.52
C SER A 273 -0.72 -17.60 6.27
N LYS A 274 -0.67 -16.61 7.15
CA LYS A 274 -1.84 -16.05 7.83
C LYS A 274 -2.60 -15.02 6.96
N LEU A 275 -2.07 -14.68 5.80
CA LEU A 275 -2.71 -13.72 4.89
C LEU A 275 -3.97 -14.30 4.27
N PHE A 276 -4.99 -13.46 4.16
CA PHE A 276 -6.24 -13.76 3.48
C PHE A 276 -6.17 -13.43 1.99
N GLY A 277 -6.78 -14.29 1.16
CA GLY A 277 -7.02 -14.07 -0.25
C GLY A 277 -5.85 -14.45 -1.17
N ARG A 278 -6.18 -15.27 -2.18
CA ARG A 278 -5.21 -15.85 -3.13
C ARG A 278 -4.31 -14.81 -3.82
N TYR A 279 -4.82 -13.59 -4.02
CA TYR A 279 -4.05 -12.49 -4.63
C TYR A 279 -2.82 -12.07 -3.79
N ASN A 280 -2.78 -12.40 -2.49
CA ASN A 280 -1.61 -12.17 -1.67
C ASN A 280 -0.48 -13.19 -1.91
N PHE A 281 -0.73 -14.29 -2.63
CA PHE A 281 0.33 -15.21 -3.02
C PHE A 281 1.39 -14.52 -3.90
N GLU A 282 0.97 -13.69 -4.85
CA GLU A 282 1.91 -12.91 -5.66
C GLU A 282 2.73 -11.93 -4.80
N ASN A 283 2.12 -11.32 -3.79
CA ASN A 283 2.82 -10.45 -2.85
C ASN A 283 3.88 -11.22 -2.04
N ILE A 284 3.58 -12.47 -1.63
CA ILE A 284 4.53 -13.37 -0.97
C ILE A 284 5.68 -13.73 -1.92
N LEU A 285 5.38 -14.12 -3.15
CA LEU A 285 6.39 -14.45 -4.15
C LEU A 285 7.34 -13.27 -4.40
N MET A 286 6.79 -12.07 -4.55
CA MET A 286 7.60 -10.85 -4.72
C MET A 286 8.55 -10.65 -3.54
N ALA A 287 8.08 -10.83 -2.30
CA ALA A 287 8.90 -10.68 -1.12
C ALA A 287 10.04 -11.70 -1.04
N ILE A 288 9.74 -12.98 -1.28
CA ILE A 288 10.76 -14.05 -1.29
C ILE A 288 11.77 -13.83 -2.42
N SER A 289 11.31 -13.39 -3.60
CA SER A 289 12.19 -13.14 -4.75
C SER A 289 13.21 -12.05 -4.48
N VAL A 290 12.76 -10.96 -3.88
CA VAL A 290 13.66 -9.86 -3.49
C VAL A 290 14.60 -10.31 -2.37
N ALA A 291 14.13 -11.07 -1.38
CA ALA A 291 14.97 -11.62 -0.33
C ALA A 291 16.08 -12.52 -0.91
N LYS A 292 15.73 -13.38 -1.87
CA LYS A 292 16.73 -14.20 -2.60
C LYS A 292 17.75 -13.35 -3.36
N PHE A 293 17.33 -12.27 -4.01
CA PHE A 293 18.27 -11.33 -4.64
C PHE A 293 19.27 -10.78 -3.62
N PHE A 294 18.86 -10.50 -2.39
CA PHE A 294 19.71 -10.10 -1.28
C PHE A 294 20.40 -11.26 -0.55
N LYS A 295 20.46 -12.45 -1.15
CA LYS A 295 21.15 -13.62 -0.60
C LYS A 295 20.59 -14.13 0.73
N ILE A 296 19.27 -14.12 0.85
CA ILE A 296 18.54 -14.78 1.92
C ILE A 296 17.90 -16.05 1.35
N ASP A 297 17.94 -17.13 2.12
CA ASP A 297 17.33 -18.40 1.75
C ASP A 297 15.80 -18.26 1.62
N GLU A 298 15.21 -18.92 0.62
CA GLU A 298 13.78 -18.85 0.33
C GLU A 298 12.95 -19.44 1.46
N GLN A 299 13.46 -20.48 2.12
CA GLN A 299 12.77 -21.15 3.21
C GLN A 299 12.76 -20.30 4.47
N GLU A 300 13.90 -19.69 4.83
CA GLU A 300 14.00 -18.76 5.96
C GLU A 300 13.06 -17.56 5.77
N SER A 301 13.03 -16.98 4.57
CA SER A 301 12.11 -15.89 4.23
C SER A 301 10.64 -16.32 4.34
N ALA A 302 10.31 -17.51 3.82
CA ALA A 302 8.96 -18.07 3.86
C ALA A 302 8.51 -18.33 5.30
N GLU A 303 9.37 -18.88 6.15
CA GLU A 303 9.08 -19.14 7.56
C GLU A 303 8.74 -17.86 8.31
N LYS A 304 9.53 -16.81 8.11
CA LYS A 304 9.25 -15.49 8.71
C LYS A 304 7.92 -14.91 8.23
N ILE A 305 7.61 -15.02 6.94
CA ILE A 305 6.33 -14.57 6.37
C ILE A 305 5.17 -15.36 6.97
N CYS A 306 5.31 -16.67 7.19
CA CYS A 306 4.24 -17.52 7.71
C CYS A 306 3.84 -17.21 9.15
N ILE A 307 4.78 -16.79 9.98
CA ILE A 307 4.52 -16.43 11.39
C ILE A 307 4.08 -14.97 11.56
N TRP A 308 4.29 -14.14 10.53
CA TRP A 308 3.96 -12.73 10.60
C TRP A 308 2.45 -12.47 10.59
N ASP A 309 2.01 -11.60 11.49
CA ASP A 309 0.64 -11.10 11.55
C ASP A 309 0.55 -9.71 10.90
N MET A 310 -0.36 -9.57 9.95
CA MET A 310 -0.61 -8.26 9.34
C MET A 310 -1.11 -7.27 10.41
N PRO A 311 -0.45 -6.12 10.59
CA PRO A 311 -0.96 -5.11 11.53
C PRO A 311 -2.35 -4.62 11.10
N PRO A 312 -3.20 -4.21 12.06
CA PRO A 312 -4.53 -3.68 11.76
C PRO A 312 -4.43 -2.41 10.90
N ASN A 313 -4.76 -2.52 9.62
CA ASN A 313 -4.65 -1.43 8.65
C ASN A 313 -5.82 -1.37 7.66
N ASN A 314 -6.92 -2.06 7.98
CA ASN A 314 -8.12 -2.18 7.13
C ASN A 314 -7.83 -2.77 5.73
N ARG A 315 -6.83 -3.65 5.62
CA ARG A 315 -6.47 -4.36 4.38
C ARG A 315 -6.59 -5.85 4.60
N SER A 316 -7.63 -6.46 4.05
CA SER A 316 -7.85 -7.92 4.09
C SER A 316 -7.74 -8.54 5.49
N GLN A 317 -8.10 -7.79 6.52
CA GLN A 317 -8.05 -8.21 7.92
C GLN A 317 -9.23 -9.11 8.23
N VAL A 318 -8.97 -10.33 8.74
CA VAL A 318 -10.01 -11.27 9.17
C VAL A 318 -10.22 -11.16 10.68
N ILE A 319 -11.46 -10.92 11.09
CA ILE A 319 -11.87 -10.81 12.50
C ILE A 319 -12.95 -11.85 12.75
N LYS A 320 -12.70 -12.78 13.66
CA LYS A 320 -13.65 -13.83 14.03
C LYS A 320 -14.62 -13.34 15.13
N VAL A 321 -15.89 -13.60 14.95
CA VAL A 321 -16.98 -13.23 15.90
C VAL A 321 -18.03 -14.33 15.89
N ALA A 322 -18.21 -15.07 17.00
CA ALA A 322 -19.31 -16.00 17.21
C ALA A 322 -19.67 -16.91 16.02
N GLY A 323 -18.70 -17.63 15.45
CA GLY A 323 -18.88 -18.48 14.26
C GLY A 323 -18.92 -17.75 12.92
N SER A 324 -18.99 -16.43 12.94
CA SER A 324 -18.95 -15.54 11.78
C SER A 324 -17.55 -14.93 11.59
N ASN A 325 -17.29 -14.42 10.39
CA ASN A 325 -16.05 -13.71 10.09
C ASN A 325 -16.34 -12.32 9.50
N ILE A 326 -15.58 -11.31 9.91
CA ILE A 326 -15.57 -9.99 9.27
C ILE A 326 -14.26 -9.86 8.49
N ILE A 327 -14.35 -9.72 7.19
CA ILE A 327 -13.24 -9.44 6.31
C ILE A 327 -13.22 -7.94 6.04
N LEU A 328 -12.35 -7.22 6.77
CA LEU A 328 -12.23 -5.79 6.71
C LEU A 328 -11.16 -5.39 5.69
N ASP A 329 -11.60 -4.94 4.52
CA ASP A 329 -10.74 -4.49 3.40
C ASP A 329 -11.16 -3.08 2.93
N ALA A 330 -11.33 -2.17 3.89
CA ALA A 330 -11.94 -0.86 3.71
C ALA A 330 -10.92 0.30 3.60
N TYR A 331 -9.64 0.01 3.33
CA TYR A 331 -8.64 1.07 3.15
C TYR A 331 -8.87 1.85 1.85
N ASN A 332 -9.08 1.17 0.72
CA ASN A 332 -9.41 1.75 -0.58
C ASN A 332 -10.00 0.67 -1.50
N ALA A 333 -10.63 1.11 -2.61
CA ALA A 333 -11.22 0.21 -3.60
C ALA A 333 -10.98 0.69 -5.03
N ASN A 334 -10.67 -0.26 -5.90
CA ASN A 334 -10.68 -0.12 -7.36
C ASN A 334 -11.25 -1.40 -7.99
N PRO A 335 -11.58 -1.44 -9.28
CA PRO A 335 -12.27 -2.56 -9.90
C PRO A 335 -11.60 -3.92 -9.65
N GLN A 336 -10.29 -4.01 -9.84
CA GLN A 336 -9.58 -5.27 -9.65
C GLN A 336 -9.56 -5.72 -8.19
N SER A 337 -9.26 -4.81 -7.26
CA SER A 337 -9.25 -5.15 -5.83
C SER A 337 -10.64 -5.50 -5.30
N MET A 338 -11.70 -4.88 -5.84
CA MET A 338 -13.08 -5.19 -5.51
C MET A 338 -13.44 -6.59 -5.97
N LYS A 339 -13.18 -6.92 -7.23
CA LYS A 339 -13.40 -8.25 -7.80
C LYS A 339 -12.65 -9.33 -6.99
N ASN A 340 -11.36 -9.13 -6.75
CA ASN A 340 -10.52 -10.09 -6.03
C ASN A 340 -11.05 -10.35 -4.60
N ALA A 341 -11.51 -9.30 -3.90
CA ALA A 341 -12.04 -9.44 -2.55
C ALA A 341 -13.38 -10.20 -2.53
N ILE A 342 -14.30 -9.89 -3.45
CA ILE A 342 -15.58 -10.58 -3.59
C ILE A 342 -15.35 -12.06 -3.88
N GLU A 343 -14.53 -12.39 -4.88
CA GLU A 343 -14.22 -13.78 -5.26
C GLU A 343 -13.52 -14.55 -4.13
N SER A 344 -12.64 -13.89 -3.37
CA SER A 344 -11.96 -14.52 -2.24
C SER A 344 -12.90 -14.81 -1.07
N VAL A 345 -13.84 -13.91 -0.77
CA VAL A 345 -14.83 -14.13 0.30
C VAL A 345 -15.89 -15.16 -0.11
N GLN A 346 -16.27 -15.20 -1.38
CA GLN A 346 -17.19 -16.24 -1.87
C GLN A 346 -16.66 -17.66 -1.60
N ASN A 347 -15.35 -17.83 -1.68
CA ASN A 347 -14.68 -19.10 -1.47
C ASN A 347 -14.03 -19.23 -0.08
N PHE A 348 -14.42 -18.41 0.92
CA PHE A 348 -13.74 -18.35 2.21
C PHE A 348 -14.15 -19.49 3.16
N SER A 349 -15.42 -19.80 3.24
CA SER A 349 -16.01 -20.86 4.08
C SER A 349 -17.38 -21.28 3.53
N GLU A 350 -18.04 -22.22 4.19
CA GLU A 350 -19.43 -22.63 3.86
C GLU A 350 -20.49 -21.65 4.40
N ASN A 351 -20.09 -20.67 5.22
CA ASN A 351 -21.01 -19.67 5.75
C ASN A 351 -21.69 -18.88 4.62
N GLU A 352 -22.91 -18.39 4.88
CA GLU A 352 -23.55 -17.41 4.02
C GLU A 352 -22.70 -16.13 3.90
N LYS A 353 -22.85 -15.40 2.80
CA LYS A 353 -22.03 -14.23 2.50
C LYS A 353 -22.84 -12.94 2.65
N VAL A 354 -22.24 -11.96 3.31
CA VAL A 354 -22.78 -10.60 3.40
C VAL A 354 -21.74 -9.64 2.84
N PHE A 355 -22.10 -8.89 1.81
CA PHE A 355 -21.23 -7.91 1.18
C PHE A 355 -21.68 -6.49 1.50
N ILE A 356 -20.82 -5.72 2.18
CA ILE A 356 -20.98 -4.27 2.41
C ILE A 356 -19.97 -3.58 1.50
N ILE A 357 -20.45 -3.12 0.36
CA ILE A 357 -19.60 -2.64 -0.74
C ILE A 357 -19.90 -1.17 -1.00
N GLY A 358 -18.88 -0.33 -0.91
CA GLY A 358 -18.99 1.10 -1.17
C GLY A 358 -18.36 1.53 -2.49
N ASP A 359 -18.57 2.80 -2.82
CA ASP A 359 -18.05 3.43 -4.03
C ASP A 359 -16.57 3.15 -4.28
N MET A 360 -16.22 3.04 -5.55
CA MET A 360 -14.85 3.10 -6.06
C MET A 360 -14.60 4.50 -6.63
N ASN A 361 -13.71 5.26 -5.98
CA ASN A 361 -13.39 6.62 -6.40
C ASN A 361 -12.29 6.66 -7.48
N GLU A 362 -12.09 7.84 -8.06
CA GLU A 362 -10.99 8.15 -9.00
C GLU A 362 -11.03 7.36 -10.33
N LEU A 363 -12.20 6.83 -10.70
CA LEU A 363 -12.38 6.07 -11.95
C LEU A 363 -12.69 6.94 -13.17
N GLY A 364 -13.04 8.24 -12.98
CA GLY A 364 -13.41 9.11 -14.10
C GLY A 364 -14.59 8.55 -14.91
N ASP A 365 -14.48 8.60 -16.22
CA ASP A 365 -15.56 8.22 -17.16
C ASP A 365 -15.93 6.74 -17.14
N ILE A 366 -15.04 5.86 -16.67
CA ILE A 366 -15.34 4.43 -16.55
C ILE A 366 -16.13 4.08 -15.28
N SER A 367 -16.38 5.05 -14.39
CA SER A 367 -16.99 4.82 -13.09
C SER A 367 -18.31 4.05 -13.19
N LYS A 368 -19.24 4.51 -14.02
CA LYS A 368 -20.56 3.87 -14.21
C LYS A 368 -20.43 2.42 -14.65
N HIS A 369 -19.57 2.17 -15.63
CA HIS A 369 -19.33 0.81 -16.12
C HIS A 369 -18.79 -0.12 -15.04
N GLU A 370 -17.76 0.30 -14.33
CA GLU A 370 -17.08 -0.54 -13.32
C GLU A 370 -17.99 -0.82 -12.10
N HIS A 371 -18.83 0.13 -11.68
CA HIS A 371 -19.84 -0.11 -10.64
C HIS A 371 -20.93 -1.07 -11.14
N SER A 372 -21.38 -0.94 -12.39
CA SER A 372 -22.33 -1.90 -13.00
C SER A 372 -21.75 -3.32 -13.03
N GLU A 373 -20.46 -3.48 -13.33
CA GLU A 373 -19.78 -4.81 -13.32
C GLU A 373 -19.77 -5.43 -11.91
N VAL A 374 -19.59 -4.63 -10.84
CA VAL A 374 -19.73 -5.13 -9.46
C VAL A 374 -21.14 -5.65 -9.21
N GLY A 375 -22.17 -4.95 -9.66
CA GLY A 375 -23.56 -5.41 -9.55
C GLY A 375 -23.81 -6.71 -10.31
N LYS A 376 -23.29 -6.81 -11.56
CA LYS A 376 -23.38 -8.05 -12.34
C LYS A 376 -22.60 -9.22 -11.70
N LEU A 377 -21.45 -8.94 -11.08
CA LEU A 377 -20.69 -9.97 -10.38
C LEU A 377 -21.48 -10.48 -9.19
N THR A 378 -21.97 -9.59 -8.33
CA THR A 378 -22.69 -9.96 -7.11
C THR A 378 -24.06 -10.59 -7.39
N SER A 379 -24.72 -10.25 -8.51
CA SER A 379 -26.02 -10.85 -8.88
C SER A 379 -25.95 -12.34 -9.25
N LYS A 380 -24.74 -12.84 -9.53
CA LYS A 380 -24.48 -14.26 -9.88
C LYS A 380 -24.15 -15.13 -8.67
N LEU A 381 -23.99 -14.51 -7.49
CA LEU A 381 -23.59 -15.19 -6.28
C LEU A 381 -24.83 -15.71 -5.54
N GLU A 382 -24.78 -16.99 -5.15
CA GLU A 382 -25.83 -17.63 -4.36
C GLU A 382 -25.63 -17.35 -2.87
N SER A 383 -26.70 -17.47 -2.07
CA SER A 383 -26.67 -17.32 -0.60
C SER A 383 -25.95 -16.06 -0.13
N THR A 384 -26.25 -14.90 -0.77
CA THR A 384 -25.52 -13.66 -0.56
C THR A 384 -26.46 -12.49 -0.36
N GLU A 385 -26.26 -11.73 0.74
CA GLU A 385 -26.85 -10.41 0.92
C GLU A 385 -25.85 -9.31 0.55
N CYS A 386 -26.29 -8.35 -0.25
CA CYS A 386 -25.47 -7.22 -0.69
C CYS A 386 -26.04 -5.87 -0.22
N PHE A 387 -25.18 -5.09 0.43
CA PHE A 387 -25.45 -3.72 0.87
C PHE A 387 -24.51 -2.79 0.08
N PHE A 388 -25.05 -2.07 -0.86
CA PHE A 388 -24.32 -1.08 -1.65
C PHE A 388 -24.39 0.30 -0.99
N VAL A 389 -23.25 0.98 -0.86
CA VAL A 389 -23.15 2.25 -0.11
C VAL A 389 -22.45 3.31 -0.95
N GLY A 390 -23.10 4.44 -1.14
CA GLY A 390 -22.61 5.58 -1.91
C GLY A 390 -23.39 5.84 -3.19
N ASP A 391 -23.25 7.06 -3.72
CA ASP A 391 -24.01 7.51 -4.90
C ASP A 391 -23.70 6.66 -6.16
N LYS A 392 -22.43 6.27 -6.34
CA LYS A 392 -21.99 5.53 -7.53
C LYS A 392 -22.43 4.07 -7.50
N MET A 393 -22.65 3.51 -6.32
CA MET A 393 -23.15 2.14 -6.16
C MET A 393 -24.61 1.97 -6.57
N GLU A 394 -25.34 3.05 -6.86
CA GLU A 394 -26.66 2.99 -7.51
C GLU A 394 -26.60 2.20 -8.84
N ASP A 395 -25.49 2.34 -9.58
CA ASP A 395 -25.31 1.62 -10.84
C ASP A 395 -25.11 0.11 -10.62
N ALA A 396 -24.48 -0.30 -9.51
CA ALA A 396 -24.39 -1.70 -9.12
C ALA A 396 -25.77 -2.25 -8.71
N TYR A 397 -26.55 -1.50 -7.94
CA TYR A 397 -27.90 -1.85 -7.55
C TYR A 397 -28.85 -2.06 -8.74
N LYS A 398 -28.70 -1.25 -9.80
CA LYS A 398 -29.47 -1.43 -11.05
C LYS A 398 -29.23 -2.80 -11.68
N MET A 399 -28.05 -3.38 -11.51
CA MET A 399 -27.66 -4.69 -12.05
C MET A 399 -27.97 -5.86 -11.08
N ASN A 400 -28.07 -5.60 -9.78
CA ASN A 400 -28.40 -6.60 -8.77
C ASN A 400 -29.61 -6.15 -7.93
N LYS A 401 -30.81 -6.47 -8.37
CA LYS A 401 -32.07 -6.07 -7.71
C LYS A 401 -32.36 -6.81 -6.39
N ASN A 402 -31.66 -7.88 -6.12
CA ASN A 402 -31.74 -8.61 -4.85
C ASN A 402 -30.84 -7.98 -3.76
N SER A 403 -30.17 -6.87 -4.07
CA SER A 403 -29.36 -6.11 -3.12
C SER A 403 -30.16 -4.95 -2.48
N ARG A 404 -29.53 -4.29 -1.51
CA ARG A 404 -30.01 -3.04 -0.92
C ARG A 404 -29.02 -1.94 -1.23
N TRP A 405 -29.53 -0.77 -1.60
CA TRP A 405 -28.69 0.41 -1.85
C TRP A 405 -28.99 1.53 -0.86
N PHE A 406 -27.94 2.17 -0.40
CA PHE A 406 -27.97 3.28 0.53
C PHE A 406 -27.07 4.39 0.01
N LYS A 407 -27.60 5.60 -0.02
CA LYS A 407 -26.83 6.75 -0.48
C LYS A 407 -25.67 7.08 0.47
N THR A 408 -25.89 6.89 1.77
CA THR A 408 -24.93 7.25 2.82
C THR A 408 -24.58 6.09 3.74
N TYR A 409 -23.43 6.20 4.41
CA TYR A 409 -23.05 5.28 5.47
C TYR A 409 -24.09 5.21 6.58
N ASN A 410 -24.69 6.35 7.00
CA ASN A 410 -25.61 6.39 8.12
C ASN A 410 -26.91 5.64 7.81
N GLU A 411 -27.47 5.80 6.61
CA GLU A 411 -28.65 5.04 6.17
C GLU A 411 -28.41 3.53 6.19
N MET A 412 -27.26 3.08 5.67
CA MET A 412 -26.86 1.68 5.70
C MET A 412 -26.66 1.19 7.14
N HIS A 413 -25.97 1.95 7.99
CA HIS A 413 -25.73 1.63 9.40
C HIS A 413 -27.05 1.42 10.17
N ASP A 414 -28.01 2.35 10.03
CA ASP A 414 -29.30 2.29 10.74
C ASP A 414 -30.17 1.11 10.28
N SER A 415 -30.06 0.75 9.01
CA SER A 415 -30.70 -0.47 8.48
C SER A 415 -30.05 -1.74 9.02
N LEU A 416 -28.71 -1.82 8.96
CA LEU A 416 -27.94 -2.99 9.36
C LEU A 416 -28.01 -3.26 10.87
N ALA A 417 -28.03 -2.21 11.70
CA ALA A 417 -28.08 -2.32 13.16
C ALA A 417 -29.35 -3.04 13.69
N LYS A 418 -30.42 -3.11 12.89
CA LYS A 418 -31.68 -3.80 13.21
C LYS A 418 -31.68 -5.27 12.84
N MET A 419 -30.62 -5.74 12.16
CA MET A 419 -30.50 -7.11 11.68
C MET A 419 -29.76 -7.99 12.69
N ARG A 420 -29.84 -9.29 12.49
CA ARG A 420 -29.03 -10.31 13.19
C ARG A 420 -28.60 -11.33 12.16
N PHE A 421 -27.34 -11.76 12.27
CA PHE A 421 -26.76 -12.77 11.39
C PHE A 421 -26.04 -13.81 12.23
N GLN A 422 -26.06 -15.05 11.76
CA GLN A 422 -25.37 -16.18 12.36
C GLN A 422 -24.60 -16.93 11.28
N ASN A 423 -23.38 -17.35 11.59
CA ASN A 423 -22.56 -18.13 10.68
C ASN A 423 -22.43 -17.49 9.28
N VAL A 424 -22.05 -16.19 9.25
CA VAL A 424 -21.86 -15.44 8.01
C VAL A 424 -20.42 -14.95 7.86
N ASP A 425 -19.99 -14.80 6.60
CA ASP A 425 -18.76 -14.12 6.24
C ASP A 425 -19.10 -12.73 5.68
N VAL A 426 -18.69 -11.69 6.36
CA VAL A 426 -18.99 -10.30 6.01
C VAL A 426 -17.80 -9.63 5.36
N LEU A 427 -17.88 -9.28 4.07
CA LEU A 427 -16.91 -8.41 3.42
C LEU A 427 -17.29 -6.93 3.61
N VAL A 428 -16.35 -6.13 4.08
CA VAL A 428 -16.49 -4.67 4.14
C VAL A 428 -15.43 -4.04 3.24
N LYS A 429 -15.84 -3.44 2.12
CA LYS A 429 -14.92 -2.84 1.16
C LYS A 429 -15.50 -1.60 0.46
N GLY A 430 -14.67 -0.57 0.31
CA GLY A 430 -15.02 0.67 -0.38
C GLY A 430 -13.87 1.68 -0.36
N SER A 431 -14.06 2.79 -1.05
CA SER A 431 -13.10 3.89 -1.07
C SER A 431 -12.93 4.54 0.31
N ARG A 432 -11.73 5.03 0.57
CA ARG A 432 -11.33 5.63 1.86
C ARG A 432 -12.27 6.73 2.37
N SER A 433 -12.85 7.52 1.48
CA SER A 433 -13.77 8.61 1.83
C SER A 433 -15.05 8.15 2.56
N LEU A 434 -15.51 6.93 2.31
CA LEU A 434 -16.70 6.37 2.96
C LEU A 434 -16.43 5.92 4.39
N ARG A 435 -15.17 5.65 4.76
CA ARG A 435 -14.76 5.18 6.09
C ARG A 435 -15.61 4.01 6.60
N LEU A 436 -15.82 3.00 5.74
CA LEU A 436 -16.67 1.85 6.04
C LEU A 436 -16.15 1.01 7.20
N GLU A 437 -14.87 1.10 7.54
CA GLU A 437 -14.27 0.41 8.69
C GLU A 437 -14.99 0.69 10.02
N ARG A 438 -15.70 1.82 10.13
CA ARG A 438 -16.49 2.19 11.32
C ARG A 438 -17.61 1.20 11.64
N ILE A 439 -18.08 0.44 10.64
CA ILE A 439 -19.16 -0.55 10.83
C ILE A 439 -18.74 -1.73 11.70
N GLN A 440 -17.45 -1.95 11.93
CA GLN A 440 -16.91 -3.08 12.70
C GLN A 440 -17.57 -3.23 14.08
N THR A 441 -17.78 -2.11 14.79
CA THR A 441 -18.41 -2.12 16.13
C THR A 441 -19.85 -2.60 16.07
N THR A 442 -20.58 -2.19 15.05
CA THR A 442 -21.99 -2.62 14.84
C THR A 442 -22.04 -4.09 14.44
N LEU A 443 -21.16 -4.52 13.50
CA LEU A 443 -21.08 -5.92 13.09
C LEU A 443 -20.80 -6.84 14.26
N LYS A 444 -19.89 -6.50 15.18
CA LYS A 444 -19.64 -7.28 16.40
C LYS A 444 -20.83 -7.46 17.32
N LYS A 445 -21.84 -6.57 17.23
CA LYS A 445 -23.08 -6.64 18.04
C LYS A 445 -24.20 -7.43 17.37
N ILE A 446 -24.20 -7.50 16.04
CA ILE A 446 -25.28 -8.12 15.26
C ILE A 446 -24.92 -9.54 14.76
N LEU A 447 -23.65 -9.90 14.87
CA LEU A 447 -23.15 -11.27 14.65
C LEU A 447 -23.22 -12.04 15.96
N THR A 448 -24.08 -13.06 16.02
CA THR A 448 -24.38 -13.83 17.24
C THR A 448 -24.15 -15.33 17.01
#